data_b678a165effde31ccfeb6d418e8342b3
#
_entry.id   b678a165effde31ccfeb6d418e8342b3
#
_cell.length_a   1.000
_cell.length_b   1.000
_cell.length_c   1.000
_cell.angle_alpha   90.00
_cell.angle_beta   90.00
_cell.angle_gamma   90.00
#
_symmetry.space_group_name_H-M   'P 1'
#
loop_
_entity.id
_entity.type
_entity.pdbx_description
1 polymer ?
#
loop_
_entity_poly.entity_id
_entity_poly.type
_entity_poly.pdbx_seq_one_letter_code
_entity_poly.pdbx_strand_id
1 'polypeptide(L)'
;MTLQLTTDQVWQAIEREIFAVLGMVTARGEARTVGVVYGVRARKLYIGTGQQTWKARHVAANSHVSVTIPIAKRIPIMPWVKIPAATITFGGAARVIPGEEASPELLHAIFSQQAYDPEFVARMCLIEVTPVGEFVTYGVGVSLMQMRHPEQARGRAPVGAGMQPLL
;
A
#
# COMPACT_ATOMS: atom_id res chain seq x y z
N MET A 1 3.23 -26.43 -3.58
CA MET A 1 2.77 -26.15 -2.21
C MET A 1 2.84 -24.63 -2.04
N THR A 2 1.71 -23.95 -1.81
CA THR A 2 1.69 -22.48 -1.62
C THR A 2 2.36 -22.14 -0.30
N LEU A 3 3.25 -21.15 -0.29
CA LEU A 3 3.92 -20.70 0.92
C LEU A 3 2.88 -20.10 1.89
N GLN A 4 2.83 -20.60 3.10
CA GLN A 4 1.98 -20.07 4.17
C GLN A 4 2.76 -18.98 4.91
N LEU A 5 2.41 -17.74 4.67
CA LEU A 5 2.93 -16.59 5.41
C LEU A 5 1.95 -16.21 6.52
N THR A 6 2.47 -15.76 7.64
CA THR A 6 1.62 -15.16 8.67
C THR A 6 1.27 -13.72 8.29
N THR A 7 0.13 -13.23 8.77
CA THR A 7 -0.28 -11.84 8.62
C THR A 7 0.81 -10.87 9.11
N ASP A 8 1.45 -11.18 10.24
CA ASP A 8 2.51 -10.34 10.81
C ASP A 8 3.77 -10.28 9.92
N GLN A 9 4.16 -11.40 9.30
CA GLN A 9 5.27 -11.43 8.36
C GLN A 9 5.00 -10.54 7.13
N VAL A 10 3.77 -10.54 6.64
CA VAL A 10 3.39 -9.67 5.51
C VAL A 10 3.40 -8.20 5.93
N TRP A 11 2.84 -7.86 7.10
CA TRP A 11 2.87 -6.49 7.61
C TRP A 11 4.30 -5.98 7.85
N GLN A 12 5.18 -6.81 8.42
CA GLN A 12 6.61 -6.46 8.57
C GLN A 12 7.28 -6.16 7.22
N ALA A 13 6.91 -6.88 6.16
CA ALA A 13 7.42 -6.60 4.82
C ALA A 13 6.85 -5.28 4.26
N ILE A 14 5.56 -5.01 4.46
CA ILE A 14 4.91 -3.75 4.05
C ILE A 14 5.53 -2.55 4.76
N GLU A 15 5.82 -2.64 6.05
CA GLU A 15 6.37 -1.55 6.86
C GLU A 15 7.82 -1.20 6.51
N ARG A 16 8.55 -2.09 5.85
CA ARG A 16 9.93 -1.85 5.38
C ARG A 16 10.01 -1.09 4.07
N GLU A 17 8.92 -1.05 3.33
CA GLU A 17 8.83 -0.39 2.03
C GLU A 17 8.13 0.97 2.19
N ILE A 18 8.37 1.86 1.24
CA ILE A 18 7.79 3.21 1.23
C ILE A 18 7.02 3.52 -0.05
N PHE A 19 7.12 2.65 -1.06
CA PHE A 19 6.53 2.85 -2.37
C PHE A 19 5.50 1.76 -2.67
N ALA A 20 4.39 2.18 -3.27
CA ALA A 20 3.35 1.28 -3.76
C ALA A 20 2.75 1.80 -5.07
N VAL A 21 2.10 0.90 -5.79
CA VAL A 21 1.22 1.25 -6.90
C VAL A 21 -0.22 1.15 -6.40
N LEU A 22 -0.92 2.27 -6.43
CA LEU A 22 -2.34 2.37 -6.08
C LEU A 22 -3.19 2.23 -7.34
N GLY A 23 -4.02 1.21 -7.41
CA GLY A 23 -5.03 0.99 -8.43
C GLY A 23 -6.39 1.52 -8.00
N MET A 24 -7.06 2.24 -8.88
CA MET A 24 -8.37 2.87 -8.64
C MET A 24 -9.26 2.68 -9.85
N VAL A 25 -10.56 2.92 -9.67
CA VAL A 25 -11.54 2.92 -10.76
C VAL A 25 -12.20 4.31 -10.82
N THR A 26 -12.23 4.89 -12.00
CA THR A 26 -12.89 6.18 -12.22
C THR A 26 -14.41 6.04 -12.13
N ALA A 27 -15.13 7.17 -12.05
CA ALA A 27 -16.61 7.19 -12.11
C ALA A 27 -17.17 6.58 -13.41
N ARG A 28 -16.34 6.48 -14.47
CA ARG A 28 -16.72 5.83 -15.75
C ARG A 28 -16.38 4.34 -15.79
N GLY A 29 -15.88 3.75 -14.70
CA GLY A 29 -15.46 2.36 -14.65
C GLY A 29 -14.09 2.07 -15.27
N GLU A 30 -13.29 3.10 -15.57
CA GLU A 30 -11.95 2.93 -16.14
C GLU A 30 -10.92 2.68 -15.05
N ALA A 31 -10.08 1.66 -15.21
CA ALA A 31 -8.97 1.40 -14.31
C ALA A 31 -7.87 2.46 -14.46
N ARG A 32 -7.33 2.93 -13.33
CA ARG A 32 -6.20 3.85 -13.26
C ARG A 32 -5.22 3.38 -12.20
N THR A 33 -3.93 3.55 -12.45
CA THR A 33 -2.88 3.25 -11.50
C THR A 33 -1.94 4.44 -11.34
N VAL A 34 -1.34 4.58 -10.15
CA VAL A 34 -0.35 5.61 -9.85
C VAL A 34 0.64 5.11 -8.80
N GLY A 35 1.91 5.45 -8.97
CA GLY A 35 2.92 5.28 -7.94
C GLY A 35 2.69 6.26 -6.80
N VAL A 36 2.79 5.77 -5.57
CA VAL A 36 2.58 6.57 -4.35
C VAL A 36 3.63 6.22 -3.29
N VAL A 37 3.94 7.18 -2.45
CA VAL A 37 4.67 6.95 -1.21
C VAL A 37 3.64 6.81 -0.09
N TYR A 38 3.86 5.89 0.82
CA TYR A 38 2.95 5.63 1.92
C TYR A 38 3.66 5.49 3.26
N GLY A 39 2.91 5.69 4.33
CA GLY A 39 3.28 5.30 5.69
C GLY A 39 2.27 4.32 6.26
N VAL A 40 2.66 3.55 7.27
CA VAL A 40 1.78 2.58 7.94
C VAL A 40 1.51 3.02 9.39
N ARG A 41 0.24 2.98 9.78
CA ARG A 41 -0.20 3.13 11.17
C ARG A 41 -1.39 2.19 11.42
N ALA A 42 -1.36 1.49 12.55
CA ALA A 42 -2.46 0.60 12.96
C ALA A 42 -2.93 -0.36 11.84
N ARG A 43 -2.00 -0.94 11.08
CA ARG A 43 -2.27 -1.84 9.95
C ARG A 43 -3.16 -1.23 8.86
N LYS A 44 -2.96 0.05 8.61
CA LYS A 44 -3.52 0.80 7.48
C LYS A 44 -2.41 1.54 6.76
N LEU A 45 -2.59 1.76 5.46
CA LEU A 45 -1.68 2.59 4.68
C LEU A 45 -2.25 4.01 4.59
N TYR A 46 -1.36 4.99 4.70
CA TYR A 46 -1.69 6.41 4.57
C TYR A 46 -0.84 7.03 3.48
N ILE A 47 -1.50 7.66 2.51
CA ILE A 47 -0.88 8.29 1.35
C ILE A 47 -1.19 9.78 1.41
N GLY A 48 -0.16 10.62 1.56
CA GLY A 48 -0.30 12.06 1.54
C GLY A 48 -0.46 12.59 0.12
N THR A 49 -1.43 13.48 -0.13
CA THR A 49 -1.64 14.10 -1.43
C THR A 49 -2.43 15.40 -1.30
N GLY A 50 -2.41 16.25 -2.35
CA GLY A 50 -3.27 17.43 -2.40
C GLY A 50 -4.74 17.05 -2.58
N GLN A 51 -5.64 17.79 -1.93
CA GLN A 51 -7.10 17.55 -1.97
C GLN A 51 -7.66 17.60 -3.41
N GLN A 52 -7.09 18.44 -4.27
CA GLN A 52 -7.56 18.65 -5.65
C GLN A 52 -6.97 17.66 -6.67
N THR A 53 -6.18 16.69 -6.21
CA THR A 53 -5.58 15.71 -7.12
C THR A 53 -6.63 14.75 -7.68
N TRP A 54 -6.41 14.29 -8.91
CA TRP A 54 -7.32 13.31 -9.54
C TRP A 54 -7.43 12.01 -8.73
N LYS A 55 -6.35 11.55 -8.10
CA LYS A 55 -6.38 10.34 -7.26
C LYS A 55 -7.26 10.52 -6.02
N ALA A 56 -7.20 11.67 -5.35
CA ALA A 56 -8.08 11.95 -4.21
C ALA A 56 -9.56 11.96 -4.64
N ARG A 57 -9.87 12.58 -5.79
CA ARG A 57 -11.23 12.60 -6.34
C ARG A 57 -11.74 11.23 -6.75
N HIS A 58 -10.90 10.38 -7.34
CA HIS A 58 -11.30 9.02 -7.70
C HIS A 58 -11.58 8.16 -6.47
N VAL A 59 -10.72 8.22 -5.44
CA VAL A 59 -10.95 7.50 -4.18
C VAL A 59 -12.21 8.00 -3.46
N ALA A 60 -12.47 9.30 -3.47
CA ALA A 60 -13.69 9.86 -2.88
C ALA A 60 -14.97 9.37 -3.60
N ALA A 61 -14.90 9.17 -4.92
CA ALA A 61 -16.01 8.68 -5.73
C ALA A 61 -16.18 7.15 -5.67
N ASN A 62 -15.08 6.41 -5.48
CA ASN A 62 -15.10 4.95 -5.39
C ASN A 62 -14.04 4.49 -4.38
N SER A 63 -14.50 3.95 -3.28
CA SER A 63 -13.66 3.50 -2.17
C SER A 63 -12.89 2.19 -2.45
N HIS A 64 -13.21 1.47 -3.51
CA HIS A 64 -12.53 0.22 -3.84
C HIS A 64 -11.21 0.51 -4.54
N VAL A 65 -10.14 0.03 -3.94
CA VAL A 65 -8.78 0.19 -4.46
C VAL A 65 -8.04 -1.15 -4.47
N SER A 66 -6.98 -1.22 -5.26
CA SER A 66 -5.98 -2.27 -5.16
C SER A 66 -4.61 -1.66 -4.91
N VAL A 67 -3.78 -2.36 -4.16
CA VAL A 67 -2.42 -1.91 -3.85
C VAL A 67 -1.44 -3.00 -4.22
N THR A 68 -0.37 -2.63 -4.89
CA THR A 68 0.78 -3.50 -5.14
C THR A 68 2.03 -2.84 -4.61
N ILE A 69 2.72 -3.52 -3.70
CA ILE A 69 3.97 -3.08 -3.11
C ILE A 69 5.09 -3.91 -3.73
N PRO A 70 5.95 -3.31 -4.59
CA PRO A 70 7.11 -3.99 -5.13
C PRO A 70 8.24 -3.96 -4.10
N ILE A 71 8.88 -5.11 -3.88
CA ILE A 71 10.02 -5.28 -2.98
C ILE A 71 11.23 -5.60 -3.83
N ALA A 72 12.17 -4.66 -3.91
CA ALA A 72 13.37 -4.83 -4.71
C ALA A 72 14.25 -5.97 -4.15
N LYS A 73 14.57 -6.93 -4.98
CA LYS A 73 15.56 -7.96 -4.69
C LYS A 73 16.86 -7.63 -5.40
N ARG A 74 17.99 -7.76 -4.71
CA ARG A 74 19.33 -7.53 -5.28
C ARG A 74 20.27 -8.68 -4.90
N ILE A 75 21.19 -9.01 -5.80
CA ILE A 75 22.31 -9.90 -5.48
C ILE A 75 23.47 -9.00 -5.06
N PRO A 76 23.94 -9.07 -3.80
CA PRO A 76 24.99 -8.17 -3.31
C PRO A 76 26.28 -8.20 -4.12
N ILE A 77 26.65 -9.38 -4.66
CA ILE A 77 27.89 -9.59 -5.41
C ILE A 77 27.74 -9.23 -6.91
N MET A 78 26.49 -9.19 -7.44
CA MET A 78 26.21 -8.90 -8.84
C MET A 78 25.05 -7.90 -8.96
N PRO A 79 25.24 -6.63 -8.58
CA PRO A 79 24.17 -5.63 -8.55
C PRO A 79 23.61 -5.27 -9.94
N TRP A 80 24.35 -5.58 -11.01
CA TRP A 80 23.92 -5.37 -12.40
C TRP A 80 22.96 -6.44 -12.94
N VAL A 81 22.80 -7.57 -12.23
CA VAL A 81 21.86 -8.61 -12.62
C VAL A 81 20.45 -8.17 -12.24
N LYS A 82 19.59 -8.00 -13.25
CA LYS A 82 18.17 -7.67 -13.03
C LYS A 82 17.43 -8.91 -12.53
N ILE A 83 16.80 -8.78 -11.39
CA ILE A 83 15.98 -9.81 -10.77
C ILE A 83 14.55 -9.29 -10.68
N PRO A 84 13.52 -10.13 -10.90
CA PRO A 84 12.15 -9.75 -10.65
C PRO A 84 11.96 -9.27 -9.21
N ALA A 85 11.24 -8.17 -9.01
CA ALA A 85 10.86 -7.73 -7.68
C ALA A 85 9.91 -8.74 -7.04
N ALA A 86 10.02 -8.94 -5.73
CA ALA A 86 8.95 -9.57 -4.98
C ALA A 86 7.78 -8.58 -4.88
N THR A 87 6.57 -9.07 -4.72
CA THR A 87 5.38 -8.22 -4.62
C THR A 87 4.43 -8.67 -3.54
N ILE A 88 3.76 -7.70 -2.93
CA ILE A 88 2.58 -7.90 -2.08
C ILE A 88 1.43 -7.16 -2.74
N THR A 89 0.34 -7.86 -3.03
CA THR A 89 -0.86 -7.28 -3.66
C THR A 89 -2.09 -7.58 -2.80
N PHE A 90 -2.96 -6.59 -2.65
CA PHE A 90 -4.21 -6.74 -1.90
C PHE A 90 -5.27 -5.75 -2.37
N GLY A 91 -6.53 -6.10 -2.17
CA GLY A 91 -7.64 -5.17 -2.26
C GLY A 91 -7.78 -4.33 -0.99
N GLY A 92 -8.35 -3.16 -1.10
CA GLY A 92 -8.56 -2.28 0.05
C GLY A 92 -9.80 -1.43 -0.05
N ALA A 93 -10.34 -1.04 1.10
CA ALA A 93 -11.29 0.05 1.22
C ALA A 93 -10.53 1.34 1.53
N ALA A 94 -10.70 2.36 0.70
CA ALA A 94 -10.02 3.62 0.86
C ALA A 94 -10.99 4.76 1.17
N ARG A 95 -10.53 5.73 1.96
CA ARG A 95 -11.24 6.99 2.21
C ARG A 95 -10.29 8.17 2.18
N VAL A 96 -10.81 9.32 1.83
CA VAL A 96 -10.07 10.58 1.87
C VAL A 96 -10.35 11.28 3.18
N ILE A 97 -9.29 11.66 3.90
CA ILE A 97 -9.34 12.42 5.14
C ILE A 97 -8.73 13.79 4.84
N PRO A 98 -9.50 14.89 4.90
CA PRO A 98 -8.95 16.24 4.79
C PRO A 98 -7.84 16.47 5.83
N GLY A 99 -6.80 17.25 5.48
CA GLY A 99 -5.69 17.47 6.39
C GLY A 99 -6.13 18.06 7.74
N GLU A 100 -7.10 18.96 7.72
CA GLU A 100 -7.65 19.60 8.93
C GLU A 100 -8.39 18.61 9.86
N GLU A 101 -8.85 17.47 9.35
CA GLU A 101 -9.54 16.42 10.11
C GLU A 101 -8.58 15.32 10.61
N ALA A 102 -7.36 15.28 10.08
CA ALA A 102 -6.37 14.29 10.48
C ALA A 102 -5.70 14.64 11.82
N SER A 103 -5.34 13.62 12.60
CA SER A 103 -4.63 13.87 13.86
C SER A 103 -3.24 14.48 13.59
N PRO A 104 -2.75 15.36 14.50
CA PRO A 104 -1.41 15.95 14.38
C PRO A 104 -0.30 14.91 14.26
N GLU A 105 -0.41 13.81 15.00
CA GLU A 105 0.57 12.72 14.98
C GLU A 105 0.62 12.03 13.62
N LEU A 106 -0.54 11.84 13.00
CA LEU A 106 -0.64 11.23 11.67
C LEU A 106 -0.11 12.17 10.58
N LEU A 107 -0.46 13.46 10.66
CA LEU A 107 0.08 14.49 9.77
C LEU A 107 1.60 14.55 9.84
N HIS A 108 2.16 14.57 11.04
CA HIS A 108 3.60 14.60 11.23
C HIS A 108 4.28 13.34 10.70
N ALA A 109 3.67 12.17 10.89
CA ALA A 109 4.19 10.90 10.38
C ALA A 109 4.27 10.85 8.84
N ILE A 110 3.35 11.54 8.14
CA ILE A 110 3.27 11.51 6.67
C ILE A 110 3.96 12.72 6.02
N PHE A 111 3.80 13.92 6.59
CA PHE A 111 4.29 15.16 6.01
C PHE A 111 5.51 15.77 6.72
N SER A 112 5.96 15.12 7.82
CA SER A 112 7.12 15.58 8.60
C SER A 112 6.97 17.05 9.04
N GLN A 113 7.95 17.89 8.76
CA GLN A 113 7.94 19.30 9.18
C GLN A 113 6.82 20.13 8.55
N GLN A 114 6.34 19.76 7.37
CA GLN A 114 5.26 20.47 6.69
C GLN A 114 3.90 20.34 7.42
N ALA A 115 3.76 19.35 8.32
CA ALA A 115 2.57 19.18 9.15
C ALA A 115 2.31 20.35 10.11
N TYR A 116 3.32 21.20 10.36
CA TYR A 116 3.19 22.37 11.22
C TYR A 116 2.76 23.65 10.50
N ASP A 117 2.65 23.60 9.16
CA ASP A 117 2.16 24.71 8.35
C ASP A 117 0.65 24.57 8.11
N PRO A 118 -0.20 25.42 8.74
CA PRO A 118 -1.65 25.33 8.58
C PRO A 118 -2.12 25.53 7.14
N GLU A 119 -1.43 26.38 6.35
CA GLU A 119 -1.80 26.61 4.95
C GLU A 119 -1.48 25.40 4.08
N PHE A 120 -0.38 24.71 4.37
CA PHE A 120 -0.06 23.46 3.71
C PHE A 120 -1.10 22.38 4.07
N VAL A 121 -1.39 22.17 5.36
CA VAL A 121 -2.34 21.19 5.87
C VAL A 121 -3.73 21.39 5.26
N ALA A 122 -4.20 22.64 5.16
CA ALA A 122 -5.51 22.98 4.58
C ALA A 122 -5.64 22.57 3.10
N ARG A 123 -4.53 22.45 2.37
CA ARG A 123 -4.52 22.02 0.95
C ARG A 123 -4.30 20.53 0.77
N MET A 124 -3.92 19.83 1.81
CA MET A 124 -3.58 18.40 1.76
C MET A 124 -4.69 17.52 2.27
N CYS A 125 -4.66 16.27 1.86
CA CYS A 125 -5.46 15.20 2.43
C CYS A 125 -4.63 13.92 2.56
N LEU A 126 -5.14 12.99 3.33
CA LEU A 126 -4.63 11.63 3.43
C LEU A 126 -5.61 10.67 2.76
N ILE A 127 -5.11 9.77 1.95
CA ILE A 127 -5.86 8.59 1.52
C ILE A 127 -5.50 7.47 2.49
N GLU A 128 -6.47 7.10 3.33
CA GLU A 128 -6.37 5.94 4.23
C GLU A 128 -6.83 4.71 3.47
N VAL A 129 -6.00 3.67 3.42
CA VAL A 129 -6.33 2.39 2.81
C VAL A 129 -6.35 1.32 3.89
N THR A 130 -7.51 0.68 4.07
CA THR A 130 -7.68 -0.48 4.94
C THR A 130 -7.67 -1.72 4.06
N PRO A 131 -6.67 -2.62 4.17
CA PRO A 131 -6.66 -3.86 3.43
C PRO A 131 -7.87 -4.73 3.75
N VAL A 132 -8.39 -5.44 2.73
CA VAL A 132 -9.54 -6.35 2.88
C VAL A 132 -9.22 -7.70 2.25
N GLY A 133 -9.76 -8.78 2.80
CA GLY A 133 -9.61 -10.14 2.28
C GLY A 133 -8.24 -10.74 2.59
N GLU A 134 -7.44 -10.97 1.57
CA GLU A 134 -6.13 -11.63 1.66
C GLU A 134 -5.04 -10.81 0.99
N PHE A 135 -3.83 -10.91 1.56
CA PHE A 135 -2.59 -10.56 0.87
C PHE A 135 -2.20 -11.68 -0.09
N VAL A 136 -1.93 -11.33 -1.33
CA VAL A 136 -1.33 -12.23 -2.33
C VAL A 136 0.12 -11.81 -2.50
N THR A 137 1.06 -12.73 -2.28
CA THR A 137 2.49 -12.43 -2.36
C THR A 137 3.17 -13.22 -3.45
N TYR A 138 4.23 -12.65 -3.99
CA TYR A 138 5.17 -13.32 -4.88
C TYR A 138 6.61 -13.01 -4.42
N GLY A 139 7.42 -14.05 -4.22
CA GLY A 139 8.82 -13.88 -3.85
C GLY A 139 9.09 -13.39 -2.43
N VAL A 140 8.07 -13.17 -1.61
CA VAL A 140 8.22 -12.78 -0.21
C VAL A 140 8.57 -14.00 0.64
N GLY A 141 9.63 -13.90 1.43
CA GLY A 141 10.07 -15.00 2.30
C GLY A 141 10.71 -16.20 1.58
N VAL A 142 10.99 -16.08 0.27
CA VAL A 142 11.64 -17.14 -0.51
C VAL A 142 12.97 -16.68 -1.10
N SER A 143 13.84 -17.65 -1.39
CA SER A 143 15.13 -17.39 -2.05
C SER A 143 14.95 -17.05 -3.53
N LEU A 144 15.97 -16.41 -4.13
CA LEU A 144 15.98 -16.11 -5.56
C LEU A 144 15.85 -17.35 -6.45
N MET A 145 16.40 -18.48 -6.00
CA MET A 145 16.30 -19.74 -6.74
C MET A 145 14.86 -20.27 -6.76
N GLN A 146 14.14 -20.14 -5.64
CA GLN A 146 12.72 -20.53 -5.56
C GLN A 146 11.82 -19.60 -6.38
N MET A 147 12.20 -18.34 -6.60
CA MET A 147 11.43 -17.42 -7.46
C MET A 147 11.39 -17.83 -8.94
N ARG A 148 12.26 -18.74 -9.39
CA ARG A 148 12.20 -19.33 -10.72
C ARG A 148 11.03 -20.31 -10.89
N HIS A 149 10.45 -20.76 -9.78
CA HIS A 149 9.32 -21.68 -9.73
C HIS A 149 8.10 -20.95 -9.16
N PRO A 150 7.20 -20.41 -10.01
CA PRO A 150 6.08 -19.58 -9.56
C PRO A 150 5.20 -20.23 -8.50
N GLU A 151 5.03 -21.55 -8.56
CA GLU A 151 4.26 -22.34 -7.58
C GLU A 151 4.91 -22.36 -6.18
N GLN A 152 6.22 -22.14 -6.09
CA GLN A 152 6.96 -22.07 -4.82
C GLN A 152 7.11 -20.62 -4.31
N ALA A 153 7.00 -19.66 -5.23
CA ALA A 153 7.18 -18.24 -4.93
C ALA A 153 5.88 -17.54 -4.50
N ARG A 154 4.72 -18.15 -4.77
CA ARG A 154 3.41 -17.59 -4.39
C ARG A 154 3.08 -17.91 -2.95
N GLY A 155 2.56 -16.88 -2.25
CA GLY A 155 2.05 -17.01 -0.90
C GLY A 155 0.72 -16.28 -0.74
N ARG A 156 0.00 -16.64 0.32
CA ARG A 156 -1.22 -15.96 0.76
C ARG A 156 -1.18 -15.82 2.27
N ALA A 157 -1.77 -14.75 2.76
CA ALA A 157 -2.01 -14.55 4.18
C ALA A 157 -3.31 -13.73 4.35
N PRO A 158 -4.14 -14.00 5.37
CA PRO A 158 -5.28 -13.15 5.65
C PRO A 158 -4.77 -11.75 6.07
N VAL A 159 -5.53 -10.71 5.77
CA VAL A 159 -5.16 -9.35 6.21
C VAL A 159 -5.24 -9.16 7.72
N GLY A 160 -5.82 -10.12 8.43
CA GLY A 160 -6.08 -10.11 9.87
C GLY A 160 -7.51 -9.65 10.16
N ALA A 161 -7.97 -9.88 11.39
CA ALA A 161 -9.27 -9.39 11.85
C ALA A 161 -9.22 -7.87 12.08
N GLY A 162 -9.19 -7.12 11.00
CA GLY A 162 -9.62 -5.75 10.96
C GLY A 162 -11.09 -5.79 10.59
N MET A 163 -11.92 -5.26 11.48
CA MET A 163 -13.36 -5.11 11.40
C MET A 163 -13.89 -5.16 9.96
N GLN A 164 -14.67 -6.20 9.63
CA GLN A 164 -15.45 -6.23 8.39
C GLN A 164 -16.24 -4.93 8.31
N PRO A 165 -16.26 -4.24 7.16
CA PRO A 165 -17.24 -3.20 6.97
C PRO A 165 -18.63 -3.86 7.11
N LEU A 166 -19.44 -3.36 8.01
CA LEU A 166 -20.87 -3.64 8.06
C LEU A 166 -21.43 -3.34 6.66
N LEU A 167 -22.06 -4.33 6.07
CA LEU A 167 -22.84 -4.23 4.82
C LEU A 167 -23.89 -3.13 4.93
#